data_73dbdc8816833a1cdf3d3a5006defd53
#
_entry.id   73dbdc8816833a1cdf3d3a5006defd53
#
_cell.length_a   1.000
_cell.length_b   1.000
_cell.length_c   1.000
_cell.angle_alpha   90.00
_cell.angle_beta   90.00
_cell.angle_gamma   90.00
#
_symmetry.space_group_name_H-M   'P 1'
#
loop_
_entity.id
_entity.type
_entity.pdbx_description
1 polymer ?
#
loop_
_entity_poly.entity_id
_entity_poly.type
_entity_poly.pdbx_seq_one_letter_code
_entity_poly.pdbx_strand_id
1 'polypeptide(L)'
;MKKIFLFVSVAALFASCSKTGDNEYIISGTVEGVDGKNVFLERQDENTPGNLVAVDTVKVENGKFEIKGTATEPAIHTLRIDSKDGMVDFILEEGEIKVAVDKDTITNTKVSGTYNNDELTKFKGELKSIQKDVQKKAMAFQQENMVKMQQAQQAKDTATANKIMEDYKKIQEPLNNKYTSYAESNPKSFLSVLITESLFNFPEPDFAKIKKIYNGLTSDLKNTKPGKSVKEKLDNLDAVEIGKAAPDFTAPNPEGKNVSLKQSLGKVTIIDFWASWCAPCRQENPNVVALYNEFHDKGLNIIGVSLDQADAADKWKEAIAADKLAWTHVSNLKWWQDPIAKKYNVRSIPATFILDASGKIVAKDLRGEELKAKVKELLGA
;
A
#
# COMPACT_ATOMS: atom_id res chain seq x y z
N MET A 1 5.86 29.16 -75.01
CA MET A 1 6.02 29.89 -73.74
C MET A 1 5.22 29.13 -72.66
N LYS A 2 5.90 28.24 -71.91
CA LYS A 2 5.26 27.46 -70.82
C LYS A 2 5.44 28.24 -69.48
N LYS A 3 4.34 28.68 -68.90
CA LYS A 3 4.34 29.31 -67.59
C LYS A 3 4.37 28.21 -66.52
N ILE A 4 5.46 28.11 -65.76
CA ILE A 4 5.61 27.24 -64.56
C ILE A 4 5.00 28.02 -63.39
N PHE A 5 3.90 27.50 -62.81
CA PHE A 5 3.35 27.96 -61.54
C PHE A 5 4.09 27.25 -60.41
N LEU A 6 4.85 28.01 -59.66
CA LEU A 6 5.53 27.54 -58.44
C LEU A 6 4.51 27.63 -57.28
N PHE A 7 4.03 26.49 -56.82
CA PHE A 7 3.24 26.40 -55.56
C PHE A 7 4.22 26.44 -54.38
N VAL A 8 4.27 27.58 -53.69
CA VAL A 8 4.95 27.69 -52.40
C VAL A 8 3.97 27.22 -51.32
N SER A 9 4.16 26.01 -50.83
CA SER A 9 3.45 25.50 -49.67
C SER A 9 4.01 26.15 -48.41
N VAL A 10 3.34 27.15 -47.85
CA VAL A 10 3.62 27.69 -46.55
C VAL A 10 3.14 26.67 -45.49
N ALA A 11 4.04 25.88 -44.96
CA ALA A 11 3.78 25.10 -43.77
C ALA A 11 3.75 26.07 -42.55
N ALA A 12 2.55 26.48 -42.19
CA ALA A 12 2.36 27.23 -40.95
C ALA A 12 2.59 26.28 -39.76
N LEU A 13 3.79 26.34 -39.18
CA LEU A 13 4.08 25.78 -37.87
C LEU A 13 3.32 26.63 -36.84
N PHE A 14 2.13 26.18 -36.45
CA PHE A 14 1.49 26.69 -35.24
C PHE A 14 2.22 26.17 -34.05
N ALA A 15 3.30 26.84 -33.62
CA ALA A 15 3.81 26.77 -32.26
C ALA A 15 2.91 27.66 -31.41
N SER A 16 1.73 27.17 -31.07
CA SER A 16 0.90 27.78 -30.04
C SER A 16 1.53 27.41 -28.70
N CYS A 17 2.36 28.27 -28.12
CA CYS A 17 2.63 28.24 -26.68
C CYS A 17 1.35 28.77 -26.00
N SER A 18 0.37 27.90 -25.80
CA SER A 18 -0.73 28.17 -24.88
C SER A 18 -0.13 28.04 -23.46
N LYS A 19 0.08 29.16 -22.78
CA LYS A 19 0.29 29.11 -21.34
C LYS A 19 -1.00 28.59 -20.73
N THR A 20 -0.93 27.42 -20.12
CA THR A 20 -2.01 26.92 -19.24
C THR A 20 -2.19 27.91 -18.09
N GLY A 21 -3.42 28.19 -17.67
CA GLY A 21 -3.70 28.94 -16.45
C GLY A 21 -3.29 28.15 -15.20
N ASP A 22 -3.31 28.81 -14.06
CA ASP A 22 -3.02 28.16 -12.79
C ASP A 22 -3.94 26.94 -12.55
N ASN A 23 -3.36 25.79 -12.23
CA ASN A 23 -4.02 24.50 -12.07
C ASN A 23 -4.69 23.91 -13.33
N GLU A 24 -4.53 24.48 -14.50
CA GLU A 24 -5.07 23.94 -15.75
C GLU A 24 -4.16 22.87 -16.35
N TYR A 25 -4.74 21.83 -16.90
CA TYR A 25 -4.03 20.84 -17.71
C TYR A 25 -4.61 20.73 -19.10
N ILE A 26 -3.75 20.38 -20.06
CA ILE A 26 -4.13 19.99 -21.42
C ILE A 26 -3.43 18.66 -21.72
N ILE A 27 -4.21 17.60 -21.94
CA ILE A 27 -3.71 16.32 -22.42
C ILE A 27 -3.88 16.28 -23.92
N SER A 28 -2.77 16.26 -24.66
CA SER A 28 -2.78 16.14 -26.12
C SER A 28 -2.23 14.77 -26.51
N GLY A 29 -3.03 13.97 -27.19
CA GLY A 29 -2.65 12.62 -27.58
C GLY A 29 -2.66 12.37 -29.07
N THR A 30 -1.77 11.47 -29.51
CA THR A 30 -1.76 10.92 -30.88
C THR A 30 -1.94 9.41 -30.81
N VAL A 31 -2.85 8.88 -31.62
CA VAL A 31 -3.12 7.44 -31.71
C VAL A 31 -3.58 7.08 -33.10
N GLU A 32 -3.00 6.05 -33.68
CA GLU A 32 -3.33 5.60 -35.05
C GLU A 32 -4.43 4.53 -35.07
N GLY A 33 -5.28 4.57 -36.11
CA GLY A 33 -6.19 3.47 -36.47
C GLY A 33 -7.44 3.34 -35.57
N VAL A 34 -7.80 4.37 -34.80
CA VAL A 34 -8.95 4.36 -33.88
C VAL A 34 -9.81 5.62 -33.97
N ASP A 35 -9.88 6.24 -35.17
CA ASP A 35 -10.74 7.41 -35.39
C ASP A 35 -12.19 7.12 -35.01
N GLY A 36 -12.86 8.08 -34.39
CA GLY A 36 -14.23 7.97 -33.88
C GLY A 36 -14.37 7.15 -32.58
N LYS A 37 -13.32 6.50 -32.10
CA LYS A 37 -13.32 5.75 -30.83
C LYS A 37 -13.17 6.70 -29.64
N ASN A 38 -13.65 6.24 -28.47
CA ASN A 38 -13.54 7.02 -27.24
C ASN A 38 -12.19 6.82 -26.58
N VAL A 39 -11.69 7.91 -25.99
CA VAL A 39 -10.60 7.95 -25.01
C VAL A 39 -11.21 8.33 -23.67
N PHE A 40 -11.02 7.48 -22.68
CA PHE A 40 -11.50 7.70 -21.31
C PHE A 40 -10.33 8.15 -20.44
N LEU A 41 -10.49 9.28 -19.79
CA LEU A 41 -9.65 9.66 -18.65
C LEU A 41 -10.30 9.09 -17.40
N GLU A 42 -9.59 8.22 -16.70
CA GLU A 42 -10.11 7.49 -15.55
C GLU A 42 -9.21 7.68 -14.32
N ARG A 43 -9.79 7.55 -13.12
CA ARG A 43 -9.06 7.48 -11.86
C ARG A 43 -9.58 6.35 -11.01
N GLN A 44 -8.81 5.95 -10.02
CA GLN A 44 -9.29 4.97 -9.05
C GLN A 44 -10.48 5.52 -8.24
N ASP A 45 -11.48 4.68 -8.04
CA ASP A 45 -12.59 4.97 -7.12
C ASP A 45 -12.08 4.95 -5.67
N GLU A 46 -12.31 6.02 -4.94
CA GLU A 46 -11.89 6.14 -3.54
C GLU A 46 -12.65 5.20 -2.60
N ASN A 47 -13.88 4.84 -2.98
CA ASN A 47 -14.76 4.00 -2.16
C ASN A 47 -14.65 2.52 -2.50
N THR A 48 -14.19 2.19 -3.71
CA THR A 48 -14.12 0.81 -4.21
C THR A 48 -12.74 0.54 -4.82
N PRO A 49 -11.76 0.14 -4.00
CA PRO A 49 -10.42 -0.16 -4.48
C PRO A 49 -10.43 -1.17 -5.63
N GLY A 50 -9.69 -0.83 -6.70
CA GLY A 50 -9.61 -1.65 -7.91
C GLY A 50 -10.61 -1.27 -9.01
N ASN A 51 -11.63 -0.47 -8.71
CA ASN A 51 -12.52 0.08 -9.73
C ASN A 51 -11.99 1.42 -10.26
N LEU A 52 -12.21 1.65 -11.56
CA LEU A 52 -11.93 2.91 -12.21
C LEU A 52 -13.23 3.67 -12.46
N VAL A 53 -13.19 4.97 -12.26
CA VAL A 53 -14.30 5.89 -12.58
C VAL A 53 -13.85 6.87 -13.65
N ALA A 54 -14.68 7.07 -14.67
CA ALA A 54 -14.40 8.03 -15.72
C ALA A 54 -14.46 9.46 -15.16
N VAL A 55 -13.42 10.23 -15.46
CA VAL A 55 -13.32 11.67 -15.18
C VAL A 55 -13.79 12.46 -16.39
N ASP A 56 -13.38 12.03 -17.59
CA ASP A 56 -13.76 12.63 -18.86
C ASP A 56 -13.73 11.61 -19.99
N THR A 57 -14.39 11.93 -21.11
CA THR A 57 -14.45 11.09 -22.31
C THR A 57 -14.47 11.95 -23.55
N VAL A 58 -13.51 11.73 -24.44
CA VAL A 58 -13.40 12.42 -25.73
C VAL A 58 -13.28 11.43 -26.88
N LYS A 59 -13.50 11.89 -28.13
CA LYS A 59 -13.29 11.06 -29.32
C LYS A 59 -11.95 11.35 -29.99
N VAL A 60 -11.42 10.33 -30.61
CA VAL A 60 -10.27 10.48 -31.50
C VAL A 60 -10.74 11.05 -32.85
N GLU A 61 -10.11 12.13 -33.27
CA GLU A 61 -10.37 12.79 -34.58
C GLU A 61 -9.05 12.98 -35.32
N ASN A 62 -8.96 12.44 -36.51
CA ASN A 62 -7.76 12.48 -37.38
C ASN A 62 -6.50 11.99 -36.61
N GLY A 63 -6.62 10.88 -35.87
CA GLY A 63 -5.54 10.29 -35.10
C GLY A 63 -5.10 11.10 -33.86
N LYS A 64 -5.91 12.05 -33.39
CA LYS A 64 -5.61 12.93 -32.27
C LYS A 64 -6.77 13.02 -31.30
N PHE A 65 -6.45 13.34 -30.05
CA PHE A 65 -7.43 13.70 -29.02
C PHE A 65 -6.87 14.78 -28.10
N GLU A 66 -7.76 15.54 -27.49
CA GLU A 66 -7.42 16.55 -26.49
C GLU A 66 -8.42 16.51 -25.35
N ILE A 67 -7.90 16.54 -24.10
CA ILE A 67 -8.69 16.62 -22.86
C ILE A 67 -8.18 17.82 -22.06
N LYS A 68 -9.09 18.67 -21.58
CA LYS A 68 -8.76 19.86 -20.79
C LYS A 68 -9.48 19.82 -19.45
N GLY A 69 -8.84 20.33 -18.42
CA GLY A 69 -9.44 20.42 -17.11
C GLY A 69 -8.54 21.11 -16.08
N THR A 70 -8.84 20.89 -14.82
CA THR A 70 -8.06 21.46 -13.71
C THR A 70 -7.57 20.34 -12.79
N ALA A 71 -6.33 20.50 -12.29
CA ALA A 71 -5.71 19.61 -11.33
C ALA A 71 -5.09 20.44 -10.21
N THR A 72 -5.61 20.33 -9.00
CA THR A 72 -5.14 21.08 -7.82
C THR A 72 -3.92 20.46 -7.16
N GLU A 73 -3.67 19.18 -7.43
CA GLU A 73 -2.47 18.45 -7.00
C GLU A 73 -2.17 17.33 -8.03
N PRO A 74 -0.90 16.89 -8.14
CA PRO A 74 -0.56 15.74 -8.96
C PRO A 74 -1.27 14.46 -8.46
N ALA A 75 -1.79 13.66 -9.40
CA ALA A 75 -2.45 12.38 -9.07
C ALA A 75 -2.28 11.36 -10.20
N ILE A 76 -2.26 10.06 -9.85
CA ILE A 76 -2.27 9.00 -10.85
C ILE A 76 -3.65 8.94 -11.52
N HIS A 77 -3.63 9.02 -12.84
CA HIS A 77 -4.78 8.80 -13.71
C HIS A 77 -4.43 7.79 -14.81
N THR A 78 -5.45 7.25 -15.42
CA THR A 78 -5.33 6.22 -16.46
C THR A 78 -6.03 6.69 -17.73
N LEU A 79 -5.40 6.51 -18.87
CA LEU A 79 -6.05 6.62 -20.17
C LEU A 79 -6.37 5.22 -20.69
N ARG A 80 -7.64 5.00 -21.02
CA ARG A 80 -8.13 3.82 -21.74
C ARG A 80 -8.73 4.24 -23.07
N ILE A 81 -8.45 3.48 -24.13
CA ILE A 81 -8.89 3.78 -25.48
C ILE A 81 -9.72 2.60 -25.99
N ASP A 82 -10.93 2.88 -26.49
CA ASP A 82 -11.76 1.84 -27.10
C ASP A 82 -11.01 1.13 -28.23
N SER A 83 -11.14 -0.19 -28.29
CA SER A 83 -10.49 -1.07 -29.26
C SER A 83 -8.97 -1.21 -29.09
N LYS A 84 -8.40 -0.76 -27.98
CA LYS A 84 -7.01 -1.04 -27.58
C LYS A 84 -7.01 -1.80 -26.26
N ASP A 85 -6.29 -2.92 -26.21
CA ASP A 85 -6.14 -3.68 -24.97
C ASP A 85 -5.12 -3.02 -24.06
N GLY A 86 -5.49 -2.84 -22.78
CA GLY A 86 -4.64 -2.22 -21.75
C GLY A 86 -4.94 -0.75 -21.53
N MET A 87 -4.10 -0.11 -20.73
CA MET A 87 -4.25 1.28 -20.28
C MET A 87 -2.88 1.94 -20.07
N VAL A 88 -2.90 3.27 -20.01
CA VAL A 88 -1.70 4.11 -19.79
C VAL A 88 -1.85 4.84 -18.49
N ASP A 89 -1.07 4.45 -17.48
CA ASP A 89 -0.97 5.20 -16.23
C ASP A 89 0.02 6.35 -16.38
N PHE A 90 -0.41 7.53 -15.97
CA PHE A 90 0.36 8.76 -15.99
C PHE A 90 0.03 9.64 -14.79
N ILE A 91 0.77 10.73 -14.62
CA ILE A 91 0.53 11.71 -13.57
C ILE A 91 -0.26 12.87 -14.18
N LEU A 92 -1.52 13.02 -13.76
CA LEU A 92 -2.31 14.21 -14.08
C LEU A 92 -1.86 15.33 -13.16
N GLU A 93 -1.37 16.40 -13.75
CA GLU A 93 -0.87 17.60 -13.08
C GLU A 93 -1.06 18.81 -13.98
N GLU A 94 -0.87 20.01 -13.45
CA GLU A 94 -0.89 21.26 -14.20
C GLU A 94 0.11 21.24 -15.37
N GLY A 95 -0.30 21.78 -16.53
CA GLY A 95 0.54 21.94 -17.71
C GLY A 95 0.12 21.15 -18.94
N GLU A 96 1.00 21.10 -19.93
CA GLU A 96 0.76 20.35 -21.16
C GLU A 96 1.31 18.93 -21.08
N ILE A 97 0.40 17.94 -21.06
CA ILE A 97 0.72 16.52 -21.03
C ILE A 97 0.58 15.95 -22.44
N LYS A 98 1.64 15.38 -22.96
CA LYS A 98 1.71 14.81 -24.30
C LYS A 98 1.69 13.29 -24.24
N VAL A 99 0.78 12.66 -24.96
CA VAL A 99 0.59 11.21 -24.97
C VAL A 99 0.82 10.68 -26.39
N ALA A 100 1.96 10.02 -26.61
CA ALA A 100 2.26 9.34 -27.87
C ALA A 100 1.89 7.85 -27.71
N VAL A 101 0.66 7.49 -28.14
CA VAL A 101 0.16 6.12 -27.98
C VAL A 101 0.93 5.19 -28.90
N ASP A 102 1.52 4.14 -28.33
CA ASP A 102 2.19 3.11 -29.11
C ASP A 102 1.17 2.29 -29.90
N LYS A 103 1.46 2.11 -31.22
CA LYS A 103 0.53 1.48 -32.16
C LYS A 103 0.32 -0.01 -31.87
N ASP A 104 1.35 -0.71 -31.37
CA ASP A 104 1.36 -2.14 -31.20
C ASP A 104 0.99 -2.56 -29.77
N THR A 105 1.44 -1.78 -28.78
CA THR A 105 1.29 -2.12 -27.37
C THR A 105 1.07 -0.87 -26.51
N ILE A 106 -0.15 -0.66 -26.07
CA ILE A 106 -0.55 0.56 -25.31
C ILE A 106 0.34 0.81 -24.08
N THR A 107 0.84 -0.25 -23.45
CA THR A 107 1.74 -0.15 -22.28
C THR A 107 3.13 0.43 -22.59
N ASN A 108 3.51 0.53 -23.88
CA ASN A 108 4.74 1.20 -24.34
C ASN A 108 4.52 2.69 -24.65
N THR A 109 3.30 3.19 -24.46
CA THR A 109 2.95 4.60 -24.68
C THR A 109 3.87 5.51 -23.88
N LYS A 110 4.35 6.57 -24.51
CA LYS A 110 5.18 7.60 -23.84
C LYS A 110 4.31 8.76 -23.43
N VAL A 111 4.41 9.13 -22.16
CA VAL A 111 3.79 10.35 -21.63
C VAL A 111 4.90 11.31 -21.24
N SER A 112 4.77 12.58 -21.61
CA SER A 112 5.81 13.60 -21.44
C SER A 112 5.20 15.00 -21.38
N GLY A 113 6.05 16.02 -21.25
CA GLY A 113 5.69 17.44 -21.34
C GLY A 113 5.55 18.14 -20.00
N THR A 114 5.38 17.38 -18.92
CA THR A 114 5.45 17.89 -17.56
C THR A 114 6.57 17.18 -16.79
N TYR A 115 7.09 17.83 -15.75
CA TYR A 115 8.23 17.29 -14.99
C TYR A 115 7.99 15.88 -14.45
N ASN A 116 6.84 15.64 -13.83
CA ASN A 116 6.58 14.33 -13.22
C ASN A 116 6.32 13.23 -14.27
N ASN A 117 5.72 13.54 -15.42
CA ASN A 117 5.53 12.58 -16.50
C ASN A 117 6.85 12.24 -17.22
N ASP A 118 7.74 13.22 -17.41
CA ASP A 118 9.08 12.98 -17.95
C ASP A 118 9.91 12.09 -17.02
N GLU A 119 9.89 12.36 -15.70
CA GLU A 119 10.54 11.53 -14.69
C GLU A 119 9.93 10.12 -14.61
N LEU A 120 8.62 9.98 -14.67
CA LEU A 120 7.95 8.68 -14.69
C LEU A 120 8.33 7.84 -15.91
N THR A 121 8.36 8.47 -17.10
CA THR A 121 8.74 7.80 -18.35
C THR A 121 10.19 7.35 -18.32
N LYS A 122 11.10 8.21 -17.86
CA LYS A 122 12.52 7.88 -17.68
C LYS A 122 12.68 6.72 -16.69
N PHE A 123 12.05 6.80 -15.53
CA PHE A 123 12.14 5.78 -14.49
C PHE A 123 11.59 4.42 -14.96
N LYS A 124 10.43 4.41 -15.64
CA LYS A 124 9.89 3.18 -16.26
C LYS A 124 10.88 2.56 -17.26
N GLY A 125 11.55 3.39 -18.06
CA GLY A 125 12.59 2.93 -18.99
C GLY A 125 13.79 2.28 -18.29
N GLU A 126 14.28 2.89 -17.21
CA GLU A 126 15.38 2.37 -16.40
C GLU A 126 15.02 1.08 -15.65
N LEU A 127 13.75 0.95 -15.21
CA LEU A 127 13.27 -0.25 -14.54
C LEU A 127 13.15 -1.48 -15.46
N LYS A 128 12.84 -1.27 -16.76
CA LYS A 128 12.47 -2.34 -17.69
C LYS A 128 13.52 -3.47 -17.75
N SER A 129 14.81 -3.12 -17.78
CA SER A 129 15.90 -4.10 -17.80
C SER A 129 16.06 -4.83 -16.47
N ILE A 130 15.97 -4.10 -15.35
CA ILE A 130 16.07 -4.64 -13.99
C ILE A 130 14.91 -5.61 -13.73
N GLN A 131 13.67 -5.20 -14.05
CA GLN A 131 12.48 -6.03 -13.91
C GLN A 131 12.59 -7.34 -14.69
N LYS A 132 13.05 -7.26 -15.96
CA LYS A 132 13.24 -8.46 -16.80
C LYS A 132 14.27 -9.43 -16.21
N ASP A 133 15.39 -8.92 -15.70
CA ASP A 133 16.43 -9.74 -15.08
C ASP A 133 15.94 -10.37 -13.76
N VAL A 134 15.32 -9.56 -12.88
CA VAL A 134 14.74 -10.01 -11.61
C VAL A 134 13.66 -11.07 -11.86
N GLN A 135 12.76 -10.83 -12.80
CA GLN A 135 11.70 -11.78 -13.14
C GLN A 135 12.26 -13.11 -13.63
N LYS A 136 13.27 -13.08 -14.52
CA LYS A 136 13.95 -14.30 -15.01
C LYS A 136 14.57 -15.09 -13.86
N LYS A 137 15.33 -14.40 -12.97
CA LYS A 137 15.96 -15.02 -11.80
C LYS A 137 14.95 -15.58 -10.81
N ALA A 138 13.89 -14.81 -10.54
CA ALA A 138 12.81 -15.24 -9.63
C ALA A 138 12.09 -16.49 -10.11
N MET A 139 11.77 -16.56 -11.41
CA MET A 139 11.15 -17.75 -12.02
C MET A 139 12.07 -18.98 -11.93
N ALA A 140 13.34 -18.83 -12.27
CA ALA A 140 14.31 -19.93 -12.18
C ALA A 140 14.47 -20.42 -10.73
N PHE A 141 14.61 -19.47 -9.79
CA PHE A 141 14.73 -19.78 -8.37
C PHE A 141 13.48 -20.48 -7.81
N GLN A 142 12.30 -20.01 -8.18
CA GLN A 142 11.03 -20.63 -7.75
C GLN A 142 10.92 -22.06 -8.27
N GLN A 143 11.24 -22.28 -9.54
CA GLN A 143 11.21 -23.62 -10.14
C GLN A 143 12.19 -24.58 -9.45
N GLU A 144 13.40 -24.13 -9.12
CA GLU A 144 14.43 -24.92 -8.44
C GLU A 144 14.07 -25.25 -6.99
N ASN A 145 13.45 -24.31 -6.27
CA ASN A 145 13.26 -24.40 -4.82
C ASN A 145 11.82 -24.79 -4.40
N MET A 146 10.87 -24.91 -5.34
CA MET A 146 9.46 -25.22 -5.03
C MET A 146 9.31 -26.51 -4.21
N VAL A 147 9.96 -27.61 -4.64
CA VAL A 147 9.88 -28.91 -3.94
C VAL A 147 10.55 -28.83 -2.57
N LYS A 148 11.71 -28.18 -2.48
CA LYS A 148 12.44 -27.99 -1.21
C LYS A 148 11.62 -27.19 -0.21
N MET A 149 10.98 -26.12 -0.66
CA MET A 149 10.09 -25.31 0.19
C MET A 149 8.92 -26.12 0.70
N GLN A 150 8.25 -26.90 -0.17
CA GLN A 150 7.15 -27.76 0.23
C GLN A 150 7.57 -28.82 1.26
N GLN A 151 8.71 -29.46 1.05
CA GLN A 151 9.27 -30.44 2.00
C GLN A 151 9.62 -29.79 3.34
N ALA A 152 10.24 -28.61 3.34
CA ALA A 152 10.56 -27.88 4.55
C ALA A 152 9.30 -27.51 5.35
N GLN A 153 8.23 -27.07 4.66
CA GLN A 153 6.95 -26.77 5.30
C GLN A 153 6.29 -28.03 5.93
N GLN A 154 6.29 -29.16 5.22
CA GLN A 154 5.75 -30.42 5.73
C GLN A 154 6.54 -30.95 6.93
N ALA A 155 7.87 -30.85 6.88
CA ALA A 155 8.76 -31.27 7.96
C ALA A 155 8.86 -30.25 9.10
N LYS A 156 8.20 -29.08 8.99
CA LYS A 156 8.37 -27.92 9.90
C LYS A 156 9.83 -27.48 10.04
N ASP A 157 10.63 -27.67 8.98
CA ASP A 157 12.02 -27.22 8.91
C ASP A 157 12.03 -25.71 8.58
N THR A 158 11.93 -24.92 9.64
CA THR A 158 11.93 -23.45 9.57
C THR A 158 13.29 -22.90 9.09
N ALA A 159 14.39 -23.59 9.37
CA ALA A 159 15.73 -23.13 8.97
C ALA A 159 15.89 -23.17 7.43
N THR A 160 15.50 -24.27 6.79
CA THR A 160 15.51 -24.39 5.32
C THR A 160 14.52 -23.42 4.68
N ALA A 161 13.29 -23.30 5.22
CA ALA A 161 12.29 -22.37 4.70
C ALA A 161 12.79 -20.91 4.77
N ASN A 162 13.34 -20.48 5.90
CA ASN A 162 13.88 -19.13 6.08
C ASN A 162 15.06 -18.84 5.14
N LYS A 163 15.95 -19.82 4.92
CA LYS A 163 17.06 -19.66 3.98
C LYS A 163 16.57 -19.45 2.54
N ILE A 164 15.59 -20.23 2.11
CA ILE A 164 14.98 -20.06 0.77
C ILE A 164 14.36 -18.68 0.63
N MET A 165 13.65 -18.20 1.64
CA MET A 165 13.05 -16.85 1.64
C MET A 165 14.12 -15.74 1.60
N GLU A 166 15.21 -15.90 2.35
CA GLU A 166 16.32 -14.95 2.34
C GLU A 166 17.00 -14.87 0.97
N ASP A 167 17.25 -16.01 0.34
CA ASP A 167 17.85 -16.07 -1.00
C ASP A 167 16.90 -15.47 -2.07
N TYR A 168 15.58 -15.66 -1.94
CA TYR A 168 14.59 -14.99 -2.79
C TYR A 168 14.62 -13.47 -2.62
N LYS A 169 14.76 -12.95 -1.39
CA LYS A 169 14.90 -11.51 -1.13
C LYS A 169 16.08 -10.91 -1.87
N LYS A 170 17.23 -11.57 -1.89
CA LYS A 170 18.43 -11.10 -2.62
C LYS A 170 18.17 -10.93 -4.12
N ILE A 171 17.32 -11.77 -4.70
CA ILE A 171 16.90 -11.63 -6.11
C ILE A 171 16.09 -10.34 -6.33
N GLN A 172 15.29 -9.92 -5.36
CA GLN A 172 14.45 -8.72 -5.42
C GLN A 172 15.21 -7.42 -5.09
N GLU A 173 16.34 -7.51 -4.38
CA GLU A 173 17.11 -6.35 -3.92
C GLU A 173 17.43 -5.31 -5.03
N PRO A 174 17.86 -5.68 -6.25
CA PRO A 174 18.17 -4.70 -7.29
C PRO A 174 16.98 -3.82 -7.65
N LEU A 175 15.77 -4.41 -7.66
CA LEU A 175 14.54 -3.69 -7.92
C LEU A 175 14.18 -2.75 -6.75
N ASN A 176 14.23 -3.27 -5.52
CA ASN A 176 13.95 -2.50 -4.30
C ASN A 176 14.95 -1.33 -4.13
N ASN A 177 16.23 -1.58 -4.41
CA ASN A 177 17.26 -0.56 -4.37
C ASN A 177 17.04 0.53 -5.43
N LYS A 178 16.54 0.17 -6.62
CA LYS A 178 16.22 1.16 -7.66
C LYS A 178 15.09 2.09 -7.21
N TYR A 179 14.01 1.56 -6.63
CA TYR A 179 12.92 2.36 -6.08
C TYR A 179 13.41 3.29 -4.97
N THR A 180 14.08 2.75 -3.97
CA THR A 180 14.54 3.55 -2.81
C THR A 180 15.55 4.61 -3.21
N SER A 181 16.54 4.27 -4.07
CA SER A 181 17.56 5.22 -4.53
C SER A 181 16.95 6.35 -5.36
N TYR A 182 15.95 6.04 -6.20
CA TYR A 182 15.23 7.07 -6.94
C TYR A 182 14.55 8.05 -5.99
N ALA A 183 13.77 7.55 -5.03
CA ALA A 183 13.03 8.38 -4.09
C ALA A 183 13.96 9.25 -3.21
N GLU A 184 15.11 8.71 -2.78
CA GLU A 184 16.12 9.48 -2.04
C GLU A 184 16.76 10.60 -2.89
N SER A 185 16.99 10.33 -4.18
CA SER A 185 17.72 11.26 -5.07
C SER A 185 16.83 12.31 -5.73
N ASN A 186 15.53 12.12 -5.74
CA ASN A 186 14.56 12.97 -6.44
C ASN A 186 13.46 13.53 -5.52
N PRO A 187 13.82 14.31 -4.49
CA PRO A 187 12.87 14.75 -3.45
C PRO A 187 11.79 15.72 -3.93
N LYS A 188 11.87 16.18 -5.18
CA LYS A 188 10.88 17.07 -5.83
C LYS A 188 9.92 16.31 -6.75
N SER A 189 10.19 15.04 -7.03
CA SER A 189 9.35 14.23 -7.91
C SER A 189 8.15 13.66 -7.16
N PHE A 190 6.96 13.80 -7.74
CA PHE A 190 5.75 13.15 -7.21
C PHE A 190 5.86 11.62 -7.20
N LEU A 191 6.62 11.05 -8.14
CA LEU A 191 6.94 9.63 -8.13
C LEU A 191 7.66 9.21 -6.84
N SER A 192 8.48 10.07 -6.24
CA SER A 192 9.15 9.77 -4.97
C SER A 192 8.18 9.63 -3.80
N VAL A 193 7.09 10.42 -3.79
CA VAL A 193 6.01 10.24 -2.80
C VAL A 193 5.30 8.91 -3.01
N LEU A 194 4.94 8.58 -4.24
CA LEU A 194 4.27 7.32 -4.58
C LEU A 194 5.14 6.11 -4.21
N ILE A 195 6.42 6.17 -4.53
CA ILE A 195 7.38 5.13 -4.12
C ILE A 195 7.42 5.03 -2.59
N THR A 196 7.57 6.16 -1.89
CA THR A 196 7.63 6.17 -0.41
C THR A 196 6.40 5.52 0.20
N GLU A 197 5.22 5.81 -0.34
CA GLU A 197 3.98 5.17 0.10
C GLU A 197 3.99 3.66 -0.19
N SER A 198 4.46 3.25 -1.36
CA SER A 198 4.52 1.83 -1.75
C SER A 198 5.50 1.01 -0.90
N LEU A 199 6.58 1.63 -0.38
CA LEU A 199 7.56 0.94 0.47
C LEU A 199 6.95 0.37 1.75
N PHE A 200 5.84 0.94 2.24
CA PHE A 200 5.11 0.33 3.36
C PHE A 200 4.52 -1.05 3.03
N ASN A 201 4.29 -1.35 1.76
CA ASN A 201 3.71 -2.62 1.33
C ASN A 201 4.75 -3.72 1.07
N PHE A 202 6.02 -3.45 1.28
CA PHE A 202 7.06 -4.47 1.18
C PHE A 202 6.92 -5.46 2.35
N PRO A 203 7.30 -6.73 2.16
CA PRO A 203 7.19 -7.75 3.22
C PRO A 203 7.91 -7.36 4.51
N GLU A 204 9.06 -6.71 4.40
CA GLU A 204 9.87 -6.19 5.51
C GLU A 204 10.26 -4.75 5.21
N PRO A 205 9.40 -3.77 5.53
CA PRO A 205 9.70 -2.38 5.24
C PRO A 205 10.76 -1.82 6.18
N ASP A 206 11.75 -1.16 5.60
CA ASP A 206 12.72 -0.36 6.36
C ASP A 206 12.08 0.99 6.73
N PHE A 207 11.43 1.03 7.88
CA PHE A 207 10.74 2.23 8.36
C PHE A 207 11.69 3.41 8.61
N ALA A 208 12.93 3.16 9.01
CA ALA A 208 13.92 4.21 9.18
C ALA A 208 14.25 4.87 7.84
N LYS A 209 14.42 4.07 6.80
CA LYS A 209 14.65 4.53 5.43
C LYS A 209 13.43 5.25 4.87
N ILE A 210 12.23 4.72 5.06
CA ILE A 210 10.97 5.38 4.65
C ILE A 210 10.84 6.77 5.31
N LYS A 211 11.09 6.87 6.61
CA LYS A 211 11.07 8.13 7.37
C LYS A 211 12.12 9.11 6.86
N LYS A 212 13.33 8.64 6.55
CA LYS A 212 14.40 9.46 5.95
C LYS A 212 13.97 10.02 4.59
N ILE A 213 13.44 9.18 3.69
CA ILE A 213 12.97 9.59 2.37
C ILE A 213 11.87 10.64 2.53
N TYR A 214 10.83 10.34 3.33
CA TYR A 214 9.73 11.26 3.59
C TYR A 214 10.20 12.62 4.10
N ASN A 215 11.13 12.63 5.05
CA ASN A 215 11.67 13.88 5.61
C ASN A 215 12.40 14.73 4.54
N GLY A 216 13.02 14.08 3.57
CA GLY A 216 13.68 14.73 2.43
C GLY A 216 12.75 15.34 1.39
N LEU A 217 11.48 14.87 1.29
CA LEU A 217 10.51 15.38 0.32
C LEU A 217 10.22 16.88 0.53
N THR A 218 9.89 17.58 -0.56
CA THR A 218 9.46 18.99 -0.50
C THR A 218 8.14 19.15 0.26
N SER A 219 7.87 20.35 0.78
CA SER A 219 6.63 20.67 1.49
C SER A 219 5.39 20.41 0.64
N ASP A 220 5.43 20.75 -0.64
CA ASP A 220 4.31 20.61 -1.55
C ASP A 220 3.94 19.13 -1.73
N LEU A 221 4.95 18.27 -1.88
CA LEU A 221 4.74 16.83 -1.98
C LEU A 221 4.19 16.22 -0.67
N LYS A 222 4.66 16.70 0.48
CA LYS A 222 4.13 16.28 1.80
C LYS A 222 2.67 16.67 1.98
N ASN A 223 2.21 17.74 1.33
CA ASN A 223 0.84 18.22 1.40
C ASN A 223 -0.11 17.52 0.43
N THR A 224 0.40 16.76 -0.54
CA THR A 224 -0.43 15.92 -1.43
C THR A 224 -1.16 14.81 -0.65
N LYS A 225 -2.20 14.25 -1.23
CA LYS A 225 -2.94 13.13 -0.63
C LYS A 225 -2.05 11.94 -0.26
N PRO A 226 -1.17 11.42 -1.16
CA PRO A 226 -0.23 10.36 -0.79
C PRO A 226 0.84 10.82 0.22
N GLY A 227 1.28 12.07 0.20
CA GLY A 227 2.21 12.61 1.18
C GLY A 227 1.63 12.63 2.60
N LYS A 228 0.36 13.04 2.74
CA LYS A 228 -0.39 12.98 4.00
C LYS A 228 -0.61 11.54 4.47
N SER A 229 -0.90 10.62 3.54
CA SER A 229 -1.03 9.19 3.85
C SER A 229 0.27 8.60 4.41
N VAL A 230 1.42 8.93 3.80
CA VAL A 230 2.74 8.52 4.34
C VAL A 230 2.97 9.08 5.74
N LYS A 231 2.64 10.36 5.95
CA LYS A 231 2.77 10.98 7.29
C LYS A 231 1.93 10.26 8.34
N GLU A 232 0.68 10.01 8.05
CA GLU A 232 -0.21 9.29 8.96
C GLU A 232 0.33 7.91 9.32
N LYS A 233 0.82 7.15 8.33
CA LYS A 233 1.44 5.83 8.55
C LYS A 233 2.68 5.92 9.44
N LEU A 234 3.52 6.94 9.24
CA LEU A 234 4.71 7.17 10.08
C LEU A 234 4.33 7.60 11.50
N ASP A 235 3.35 8.50 11.64
CA ASP A 235 2.85 8.93 12.96
C ASP A 235 2.26 7.75 13.75
N ASN A 236 1.51 6.87 13.07
CA ASN A 236 0.96 5.65 13.67
C ASN A 236 2.07 4.68 14.13
N LEU A 237 3.15 4.54 13.35
CA LEU A 237 4.32 3.75 13.75
C LEU A 237 4.98 4.32 15.01
N ASP A 238 5.23 5.63 15.00
CA ASP A 238 5.85 6.34 16.14
C ASP A 238 4.96 6.26 17.40
N ALA A 239 3.62 6.28 17.23
CA ALA A 239 2.66 6.21 18.34
C ALA A 239 2.65 4.85 19.06
N VAL A 240 3.04 3.78 18.36
CA VAL A 240 3.05 2.42 18.94
C VAL A 240 4.45 1.91 19.25
N GLU A 241 5.45 2.78 19.34
CA GLU A 241 6.78 2.41 19.80
C GLU A 241 6.78 1.98 21.28
N ILE A 242 7.69 1.06 21.64
CA ILE A 242 7.90 0.67 23.04
C ILE A 242 8.26 1.92 23.85
N GLY A 243 7.61 2.06 24.99
CA GLY A 243 7.75 3.20 25.86
C GLY A 243 6.70 4.30 25.68
N LYS A 244 5.87 4.24 24.61
CA LYS A 244 4.75 5.16 24.38
C LYS A 244 3.47 4.69 25.02
N ALA A 245 2.57 5.62 25.35
CA ALA A 245 1.20 5.29 25.74
C ALA A 245 0.47 4.68 24.52
N ALA A 246 -0.15 3.54 24.72
CA ALA A 246 -0.93 2.88 23.67
C ALA A 246 -2.07 3.79 23.19
N PRO A 247 -2.25 3.98 21.87
CA PRO A 247 -3.35 4.78 21.33
C PRO A 247 -4.70 4.23 21.78
N ASP A 248 -5.51 5.05 22.46
CA ASP A 248 -6.86 4.63 22.88
C ASP A 248 -7.77 4.37 21.70
N PHE A 249 -8.68 3.43 21.85
CA PHE A 249 -9.69 3.07 20.88
C PHE A 249 -10.99 2.65 21.54
N THR A 250 -12.06 2.66 20.78
CA THR A 250 -13.38 2.15 21.20
C THR A 250 -13.98 1.40 20.02
N ALA A 251 -14.49 0.19 20.26
CA ALA A 251 -15.19 -0.61 19.27
C ALA A 251 -16.26 -1.50 19.90
N PRO A 252 -17.25 -1.98 19.12
CA PRO A 252 -18.31 -2.83 19.63
C PRO A 252 -17.78 -4.23 19.98
N ASN A 253 -18.28 -4.76 21.10
CA ASN A 253 -18.10 -6.15 21.51
C ASN A 253 -19.12 -7.08 20.77
N PRO A 254 -19.10 -8.42 20.99
CA PRO A 254 -20.05 -9.35 20.34
C PRO A 254 -21.52 -9.04 20.57
N GLU A 255 -21.88 -8.34 21.67
CA GLU A 255 -23.23 -7.89 22.01
C GLU A 255 -23.56 -6.50 21.43
N GLY A 256 -22.65 -5.89 20.67
CA GLY A 256 -22.82 -4.57 20.07
C GLY A 256 -22.59 -3.39 21.01
N LYS A 257 -22.09 -3.64 22.24
CA LYS A 257 -21.75 -2.57 23.19
C LYS A 257 -20.33 -2.07 22.94
N ASN A 258 -20.16 -0.74 22.94
CA ASN A 258 -18.85 -0.14 22.79
C ASN A 258 -17.99 -0.36 24.04
N VAL A 259 -16.78 -0.86 23.83
CA VAL A 259 -15.74 -1.04 24.85
C VAL A 259 -14.50 -0.29 24.44
N SER A 260 -13.87 0.45 25.36
CA SER A 260 -12.60 1.15 25.10
C SER A 260 -11.40 0.39 25.68
N LEU A 261 -10.22 0.65 25.13
CA LEU A 261 -8.98 0.15 25.69
C LEU A 261 -8.83 0.59 27.16
N LYS A 262 -9.13 1.87 27.44
CA LYS A 262 -9.06 2.41 28.81
C LYS A 262 -9.88 1.62 29.84
N GLN A 263 -11.06 1.15 29.44
CA GLN A 263 -11.93 0.34 30.33
C GLN A 263 -11.39 -1.10 30.53
N SER A 264 -10.48 -1.54 29.68
CA SER A 264 -9.90 -2.88 29.67
C SER A 264 -8.51 -2.94 30.30
N LEU A 265 -7.99 -1.84 30.85
CA LEU A 265 -6.67 -1.83 31.48
C LEU A 265 -6.66 -2.61 32.78
N GLY A 266 -5.66 -3.50 32.95
CA GLY A 266 -5.30 -4.20 34.18
C GLY A 266 -3.93 -3.76 34.69
N LYS A 267 -3.33 -4.52 35.63
CA LYS A 267 -1.93 -4.32 35.96
C LYS A 267 -1.00 -4.60 34.77
N VAL A 268 -1.37 -5.58 33.96
CA VAL A 268 -0.81 -5.87 32.65
C VAL A 268 -1.98 -6.06 31.68
N THR A 269 -1.90 -5.45 30.51
CA THR A 269 -2.91 -5.61 29.47
C THR A 269 -2.28 -6.10 28.17
N ILE A 270 -2.87 -7.11 27.54
CA ILE A 270 -2.50 -7.56 26.21
C ILE A 270 -3.58 -7.08 25.23
N ILE A 271 -3.17 -6.32 24.21
CA ILE A 271 -4.01 -6.12 23.04
C ILE A 271 -3.62 -7.21 22.04
N ASP A 272 -4.58 -8.08 21.70
CA ASP A 272 -4.37 -9.23 20.81
C ASP A 272 -5.15 -9.04 19.51
N PHE A 273 -4.44 -8.83 18.39
CA PHE A 273 -5.02 -8.72 17.06
C PHE A 273 -5.08 -10.11 16.41
N TRP A 274 -6.29 -10.54 16.10
CA TRP A 274 -6.57 -11.88 15.61
C TRP A 274 -7.76 -11.89 14.63
N ALA A 275 -8.16 -13.07 14.14
CA ALA A 275 -9.42 -13.28 13.43
C ALA A 275 -9.86 -14.74 13.46
N SER A 276 -11.14 -15.01 13.24
CA SER A 276 -11.70 -16.37 13.19
C SER A 276 -11.08 -17.24 12.09
N TRP A 277 -10.71 -16.63 10.97
CA TRP A 277 -10.08 -17.24 9.80
C TRP A 277 -8.56 -17.39 9.91
N CYS A 278 -7.94 -16.79 10.93
CA CYS A 278 -6.49 -16.79 11.11
C CYS A 278 -6.01 -18.11 11.74
N ALA A 279 -5.60 -19.07 10.94
CA ALA A 279 -5.14 -20.37 11.45
C ALA A 279 -3.96 -20.28 12.46
N PRO A 280 -2.91 -19.45 12.25
CA PRO A 280 -1.86 -19.27 13.25
C PRO A 280 -2.37 -18.69 14.57
N CYS A 281 -3.34 -17.74 14.53
CA CYS A 281 -3.96 -17.18 15.73
C CYS A 281 -4.68 -18.26 16.53
N ARG A 282 -5.50 -19.09 15.82
CA ARG A 282 -6.25 -20.20 16.42
C ARG A 282 -5.33 -21.27 17.03
N GLN A 283 -4.13 -21.47 16.48
CA GLN A 283 -3.09 -22.35 17.04
C GLN A 283 -2.46 -21.78 18.30
N GLU A 284 -2.33 -20.46 18.42
CA GLU A 284 -1.78 -19.79 19.60
C GLU A 284 -2.81 -19.61 20.72
N ASN A 285 -4.11 -19.56 20.42
CA ASN A 285 -5.18 -19.33 21.40
C ASN A 285 -5.12 -20.24 22.64
N PRO A 286 -4.80 -21.56 22.57
CA PRO A 286 -4.65 -22.39 23.76
C PRO A 286 -3.57 -21.88 24.74
N ASN A 287 -2.45 -21.34 24.22
CA ASN A 287 -1.39 -20.77 25.06
C ASN A 287 -1.88 -19.50 25.74
N VAL A 288 -2.61 -18.64 25.00
CA VAL A 288 -3.19 -17.39 25.54
C VAL A 288 -4.28 -17.70 26.57
N VAL A 289 -5.11 -18.72 26.37
CA VAL A 289 -6.11 -19.18 27.37
C VAL A 289 -5.43 -19.67 28.65
N ALA A 290 -4.38 -20.48 28.52
CA ALA A 290 -3.62 -20.95 29.68
C ALA A 290 -2.99 -19.76 30.44
N LEU A 291 -2.42 -18.82 29.73
CA LEU A 291 -1.86 -17.59 30.29
C LEU A 291 -2.91 -16.75 31.04
N TYR A 292 -4.09 -16.55 30.42
CA TYR A 292 -5.19 -15.81 31.02
C TYR A 292 -5.68 -16.47 32.30
N ASN A 293 -5.92 -17.77 32.27
CA ASN A 293 -6.37 -18.53 33.45
C ASN A 293 -5.34 -18.49 34.62
N GLU A 294 -4.04 -18.46 34.31
CA GLU A 294 -2.98 -18.44 35.33
C GLU A 294 -2.82 -17.06 35.98
N PHE A 295 -3.06 -15.96 35.22
CA PHE A 295 -2.67 -14.62 35.66
C PHE A 295 -3.83 -13.59 35.73
N HIS A 296 -5.03 -13.93 35.31
CA HIS A 296 -6.15 -12.99 35.31
C HIS A 296 -6.45 -12.47 36.73
N ASP A 297 -6.58 -13.34 37.69
CA ASP A 297 -6.81 -12.96 39.11
C ASP A 297 -5.64 -12.18 39.72
N LYS A 298 -4.46 -12.22 39.12
CA LYS A 298 -3.28 -11.46 39.52
C LYS A 298 -3.18 -10.08 38.89
N GLY A 299 -4.09 -9.80 37.91
CA GLY A 299 -4.20 -8.50 37.27
C GLY A 299 -3.85 -8.47 35.80
N LEU A 300 -3.77 -9.64 35.12
CA LEU A 300 -3.69 -9.69 33.65
C LEU A 300 -5.06 -9.45 33.04
N ASN A 301 -5.14 -8.53 32.12
CA ASN A 301 -6.28 -8.36 31.23
C ASN A 301 -5.89 -8.58 29.77
N ILE A 302 -6.85 -9.00 28.94
CA ILE A 302 -6.69 -9.13 27.49
C ILE A 302 -7.86 -8.43 26.80
N ILE A 303 -7.58 -7.74 25.71
CA ILE A 303 -8.59 -7.24 24.78
C ILE A 303 -8.27 -7.76 23.38
N GLY A 304 -9.11 -8.65 22.86
CA GLY A 304 -8.99 -9.20 21.52
C GLY A 304 -9.60 -8.26 20.49
N VAL A 305 -8.82 -7.79 19.53
CA VAL A 305 -9.29 -6.96 18.41
C VAL A 305 -9.38 -7.85 17.17
N SER A 306 -10.58 -8.13 16.72
CA SER A 306 -10.79 -9.02 15.58
C SER A 306 -10.79 -8.28 14.25
N LEU A 307 -10.11 -8.86 13.26
CA LEU A 307 -10.10 -8.43 11.86
C LEU A 307 -11.08 -9.25 10.99
N ASP A 308 -12.19 -9.71 11.56
CA ASP A 308 -13.25 -10.36 10.80
C ASP A 308 -14.03 -9.34 9.94
N GLN A 309 -14.78 -9.82 8.97
CA GLN A 309 -15.64 -9.02 8.08
C GLN A 309 -17.09 -9.02 8.57
N ALA A 310 -17.90 -8.11 8.04
CA ALA A 310 -19.29 -7.97 8.44
C ALA A 310 -20.14 -9.23 8.20
N ASP A 311 -19.86 -9.94 7.12
CA ASP A 311 -20.52 -11.22 6.77
C ASP A 311 -19.99 -12.43 7.57
N ALA A 312 -18.95 -12.24 8.37
CA ALA A 312 -18.34 -13.26 9.23
C ALA A 312 -18.54 -12.99 10.73
N ALA A 313 -19.44 -12.09 11.12
CA ALA A 313 -19.69 -11.75 12.53
C ALA A 313 -20.06 -12.97 13.38
N ASP A 314 -20.85 -13.88 12.85
CA ASP A 314 -21.24 -15.11 13.59
C ASP A 314 -20.07 -16.08 13.72
N LYS A 315 -19.22 -16.23 12.68
CA LYS A 315 -17.99 -17.03 12.74
C LYS A 315 -17.01 -16.51 13.79
N TRP A 316 -16.92 -15.20 13.93
CA TRP A 316 -16.13 -14.57 14.98
C TRP A 316 -16.62 -14.97 16.38
N LYS A 317 -17.95 -14.88 16.64
CA LYS A 317 -18.56 -15.31 17.92
C LYS A 317 -18.39 -16.79 18.18
N GLU A 318 -18.59 -17.63 17.15
CA GLU A 318 -18.35 -19.06 17.24
C GLU A 318 -16.89 -19.40 17.58
N ALA A 319 -15.94 -18.66 16.98
CA ALA A 319 -14.52 -18.85 17.25
C ALA A 319 -14.14 -18.49 18.69
N ILE A 320 -14.68 -17.38 19.24
CA ILE A 320 -14.53 -17.01 20.65
C ILE A 320 -14.99 -18.15 21.56
N ALA A 321 -16.19 -18.69 21.30
CA ALA A 321 -16.75 -19.77 22.13
C ALA A 321 -15.97 -21.08 21.98
N ALA A 322 -15.63 -21.47 20.75
CA ALA A 322 -14.91 -22.72 20.46
C ALA A 322 -13.51 -22.75 21.09
N ASP A 323 -12.80 -21.64 21.05
CA ASP A 323 -11.46 -21.53 21.63
C ASP A 323 -11.46 -21.13 23.12
N LYS A 324 -12.66 -20.93 23.71
CA LYS A 324 -12.84 -20.56 25.13
C LYS A 324 -12.13 -19.27 25.52
N LEU A 325 -12.21 -18.24 24.65
CA LEU A 325 -11.57 -16.95 24.86
C LEU A 325 -12.39 -16.10 25.86
N ALA A 326 -12.09 -16.22 27.13
CA ALA A 326 -12.92 -15.68 28.22
C ALA A 326 -12.70 -14.18 28.53
N TRP A 327 -11.96 -13.47 27.71
CA TRP A 327 -11.68 -12.03 27.86
C TRP A 327 -12.54 -11.16 26.95
N THR A 328 -12.34 -9.84 27.02
CA THR A 328 -13.06 -8.88 26.20
C THR A 328 -12.63 -8.97 24.74
N HIS A 329 -13.61 -9.00 23.84
CA HIS A 329 -13.39 -8.95 22.39
C HIS A 329 -14.09 -7.76 21.78
N VAL A 330 -13.47 -7.12 20.78
CA VAL A 330 -14.05 -6.04 19.99
C VAL A 330 -13.75 -6.22 18.51
N SER A 331 -14.61 -5.71 17.64
CA SER A 331 -14.38 -5.68 16.20
C SER A 331 -15.22 -4.59 15.53
N ASN A 332 -14.66 -3.86 14.57
CA ASN A 332 -15.40 -3.03 13.65
C ASN A 332 -15.92 -3.81 12.42
N LEU A 333 -15.56 -5.09 12.29
CA LEU A 333 -15.91 -5.97 11.19
C LEU A 333 -15.48 -5.41 9.82
N LYS A 334 -14.32 -4.78 9.76
CA LYS A 334 -13.80 -4.08 8.56
C LYS A 334 -12.52 -4.71 7.99
N TRP A 335 -12.21 -5.94 8.41
CA TRP A 335 -11.03 -6.65 7.93
C TRP A 335 -9.76 -5.79 8.07
N TRP A 336 -8.88 -5.78 7.05
CA TRP A 336 -7.68 -4.93 7.04
C TRP A 336 -7.96 -3.41 6.96
N GLN A 337 -9.24 -3.01 6.77
CA GLN A 337 -9.66 -1.62 6.83
C GLN A 337 -10.07 -1.18 8.25
N ASP A 338 -9.89 -2.07 9.23
CA ASP A 338 -10.19 -1.76 10.64
C ASP A 338 -9.38 -0.56 11.13
N PRO A 339 -10.03 0.48 11.69
CA PRO A 339 -9.34 1.70 12.12
C PRO A 339 -8.37 1.46 13.29
N ILE A 340 -8.62 0.44 14.13
CA ILE A 340 -7.72 0.10 15.24
C ILE A 340 -6.47 -0.55 14.68
N ALA A 341 -6.61 -1.51 13.77
CA ALA A 341 -5.48 -2.16 13.10
C ALA A 341 -4.60 -1.13 12.36
N LYS A 342 -5.20 -0.17 11.66
CA LYS A 342 -4.48 0.93 11.01
C LYS A 342 -3.73 1.80 12.03
N LYS A 343 -4.40 2.19 13.11
CA LYS A 343 -3.83 3.03 14.18
C LYS A 343 -2.64 2.36 14.87
N TYR A 344 -2.70 1.04 15.05
CA TYR A 344 -1.63 0.23 15.62
C TYR A 344 -0.62 -0.28 14.58
N ASN A 345 -0.79 0.13 13.31
CA ASN A 345 0.03 -0.32 12.19
C ASN A 345 0.14 -1.85 12.09
N VAL A 346 -0.95 -2.56 12.41
CA VAL A 346 -1.02 -4.03 12.30
C VAL A 346 -1.13 -4.43 10.84
N ARG A 347 -0.18 -5.23 10.36
CA ARG A 347 -0.03 -5.61 8.95
C ARG A 347 -0.14 -7.11 8.72
N SER A 348 0.00 -7.87 9.78
CA SER A 348 -0.20 -9.32 9.83
C SER A 348 -0.75 -9.71 11.18
N ILE A 349 -1.46 -10.82 11.24
CA ILE A 349 -1.94 -11.42 12.48
C ILE A 349 -1.44 -12.86 12.60
N PRO A 350 -1.21 -13.33 13.85
CA PRO A 350 -1.42 -12.64 15.12
C PRO A 350 -0.42 -11.52 15.38
N ALA A 351 -0.85 -10.43 16.06
CA ALA A 351 0.02 -9.36 16.54
C ALA A 351 -0.40 -8.97 17.95
N THR A 352 0.56 -8.75 18.83
CA THR A 352 0.29 -8.45 20.25
C THR A 352 1.02 -7.21 20.72
N PHE A 353 0.34 -6.41 21.57
CA PHE A 353 0.95 -5.30 22.29
C PHE A 353 0.74 -5.53 23.78
N ILE A 354 1.82 -5.51 24.55
CA ILE A 354 1.80 -5.70 26.00
C ILE A 354 1.94 -4.34 26.67
N LEU A 355 0.98 -4.00 27.54
CA LEU A 355 0.92 -2.73 28.25
C LEU A 355 1.15 -2.92 29.73
N ASP A 356 1.81 -1.96 30.36
CA ASP A 356 1.84 -1.83 31.80
C ASP A 356 0.55 -1.22 32.38
N ALA A 357 0.47 -1.09 33.71
CA ALA A 357 -0.70 -0.53 34.40
C ALA A 357 -1.04 0.91 34.02
N SER A 358 -0.10 1.66 33.46
CA SER A 358 -0.32 3.03 32.96
C SER A 358 -0.84 3.06 31.51
N GLY A 359 -0.94 1.91 30.85
CA GLY A 359 -1.28 1.78 29.44
C GLY A 359 -0.11 2.06 28.50
N LYS A 360 1.13 2.02 28.97
CA LYS A 360 2.34 2.19 28.16
C LYS A 360 2.73 0.85 27.53
N ILE A 361 3.09 0.87 26.24
CA ILE A 361 3.58 -0.30 25.51
C ILE A 361 4.96 -0.69 26.05
N VAL A 362 5.12 -1.89 26.57
CA VAL A 362 6.37 -2.41 27.15
C VAL A 362 6.96 -3.55 26.32
N ALA A 363 6.16 -4.20 25.48
CA ALA A 363 6.63 -5.21 24.51
C ALA A 363 5.63 -5.36 23.36
N LYS A 364 6.07 -5.97 22.26
CA LYS A 364 5.23 -6.26 21.07
C LYS A 364 5.56 -7.65 20.52
N ASP A 365 4.57 -8.27 19.89
CA ASP A 365 4.68 -9.48 19.07
C ASP A 365 5.28 -10.70 19.78
N LEU A 366 5.20 -10.75 21.13
CA LEU A 366 5.59 -11.91 21.93
C LEU A 366 4.52 -13.00 21.87
N ARG A 367 4.96 -14.28 21.91
CA ARG A 367 4.08 -15.46 21.86
C ARG A 367 4.61 -16.57 22.76
N GLY A 368 3.74 -17.55 23.07
CA GLY A 368 4.11 -18.74 23.85
C GLY A 368 4.86 -18.41 25.14
N GLU A 369 5.99 -19.06 25.34
CA GLU A 369 6.79 -18.90 26.57
C GLU A 369 7.39 -17.49 26.74
N GLU A 370 7.73 -16.79 25.65
CA GLU A 370 8.25 -15.41 25.74
C GLU A 370 7.17 -14.45 26.25
N LEU A 371 5.92 -14.59 25.76
CA LEU A 371 4.79 -13.81 26.24
C LEU A 371 4.52 -14.12 27.73
N LYS A 372 4.52 -15.38 28.10
CA LYS A 372 4.33 -15.83 29.49
C LYS A 372 5.41 -15.26 30.43
N ALA A 373 6.67 -15.35 30.02
CA ALA A 373 7.80 -14.82 30.81
C ALA A 373 7.66 -13.31 31.01
N LYS A 374 7.27 -12.57 29.97
CA LYS A 374 7.07 -11.11 30.06
C LYS A 374 5.91 -10.71 30.95
N VAL A 375 4.78 -11.41 30.87
CA VAL A 375 3.63 -11.18 31.77
C VAL A 375 3.99 -11.47 33.20
N LYS A 376 4.71 -12.56 33.47
CA LYS A 376 5.19 -12.93 34.78
C LYS A 376 6.14 -11.89 35.38
N GLU A 377 7.10 -11.40 34.58
CA GLU A 377 8.01 -10.30 34.95
C GLU A 377 7.22 -9.06 35.37
N LEU A 378 6.25 -8.63 34.57
CA LEU A 378 5.48 -7.40 34.81
C LEU A 378 4.52 -7.51 36.01
N LEU A 379 4.04 -8.70 36.34
CA LEU A 379 3.17 -8.95 37.49
C LEU A 379 3.95 -9.21 38.78
N GLY A 380 5.26 -9.44 38.70
CA GLY A 380 6.09 -9.81 39.86
C GLY A 380 5.75 -11.21 40.41
N ALA A 381 5.39 -12.14 39.53
CA ALA A 381 4.83 -13.45 39.89
C ALA A 381 5.78 -14.62 39.57
#